data_a149562ef293e52373f63223740e20fe
#
_entry.id   a149562ef293e52373f63223740e20fe
#
_cell.length_a   1.000
_cell.length_b   1.000
_cell.length_c   1.000
_cell.angle_alpha   90.00
_cell.angle_beta   90.00
_cell.angle_gamma   90.00
#
_symmetry.space_group_name_H-M   'P 1'
#
loop_
_entity.id
_entity.type
_entity.pdbx_description
1 polymer ?
#
loop_
_entity_poly.entity_id
_entity_poly.type
_entity_poly.pdbx_seq_one_letter_code
_entity_poly.pdbx_strand_id
1 'polypeptide(L)'
;MLAPHEISSVWRQFAGIPMETFTKGWWYDRCHGRPRQRTVAEMVEHRRTHGAGGNCFDLALWLRHAFLEAGVRARITGHDLGAEAGHAAVVAADRAGNEYLCDLGDQWLQPVLISPAVDGWHRGFFPGREVQISRTDNLLQVRYRRSNGKVAGQSYDLAPVSEELVQQACGLSQNMLRRPFCEMLMPHPDTGKIEHWEYDKGRSFWNLESGPVFEADCQTQDEWVARIAARTGMAPDLIRGGFEVYR
;
A
#
# COMPACT_ATOMS: atom_id res chain seq x y z
N MET A 1 -21.18 6.54 -1.49
CA MET A 1 -20.02 5.72 -1.21
C MET A 1 -18.68 6.39 -1.53
N LEU A 2 -18.66 7.36 -2.44
CA LEU A 2 -17.43 8.12 -2.72
C LEU A 2 -17.03 8.94 -1.51
N ALA A 3 -15.73 8.96 -1.21
CA ALA A 3 -15.20 9.80 -0.14
C ALA A 3 -15.41 11.29 -0.46
N PRO A 4 -15.74 12.13 0.53
CA PRO A 4 -15.91 13.56 0.34
C PRO A 4 -14.60 14.23 -0.06
N HIS A 5 -14.69 15.46 -0.55
CA HIS A 5 -13.55 16.18 -1.12
C HIS A 5 -12.37 16.30 -0.14
N GLU A 6 -12.62 16.57 1.13
CA GLU A 6 -11.57 16.68 2.17
C GLU A 6 -10.74 15.40 2.33
N ILE A 7 -11.34 14.23 2.16
CA ILE A 7 -10.63 12.94 2.22
C ILE A 7 -10.00 12.62 0.87
N SER A 8 -10.78 12.74 -0.22
CA SER A 8 -10.31 12.37 -1.56
C SER A 8 -9.20 13.28 -2.10
N SER A 9 -9.12 14.54 -1.67
CA SER A 9 -8.06 15.46 -2.07
C SER A 9 -6.71 15.09 -1.47
N VAL A 10 -6.69 14.65 -0.20
CA VAL A 10 -5.47 14.11 0.44
C VAL A 10 -5.06 12.80 -0.21
N TRP A 11 -6.02 11.86 -0.37
CA TRP A 11 -5.77 10.56 -0.99
C TRP A 11 -5.09 10.69 -2.36
N ARG A 12 -5.56 11.59 -3.21
CA ARG A 12 -5.01 11.80 -4.56
C ARG A 12 -3.55 12.26 -4.59
N GLN A 13 -3.03 12.83 -3.52
CA GLN A 13 -1.61 13.21 -3.42
C GLN A 13 -0.68 11.99 -3.42
N PHE A 14 -1.22 10.82 -3.08
CA PHE A 14 -0.49 9.56 -3.05
C PHE A 14 -0.62 8.75 -4.35
N ALA A 15 -1.31 9.28 -5.36
CA ALA A 15 -1.40 8.62 -6.66
C ALA A 15 0.00 8.42 -7.26
N GLY A 16 0.28 7.20 -7.69
CA GLY A 16 1.58 6.84 -8.27
C GLY A 16 2.72 6.68 -7.26
N ILE A 17 2.43 6.56 -5.97
CA ILE A 17 3.42 6.12 -4.99
C ILE A 17 3.33 4.58 -4.90
N PRO A 18 4.42 3.84 -5.18
CA PRO A 18 4.40 2.39 -5.09
C PRO A 18 4.37 1.91 -3.63
N MET A 19 3.67 0.80 -3.39
CA MET A 19 3.91 -0.02 -2.20
C MET A 19 5.04 -0.99 -2.52
N GLU A 20 6.14 -0.95 -1.75
CA GLU A 20 7.34 -1.69 -2.10
C GLU A 20 8.25 -1.93 -0.89
N THR A 21 9.13 -2.90 -1.01
CA THR A 21 10.07 -3.27 0.04
C THR A 21 11.54 -2.96 -0.31
N PHE A 22 11.83 -2.47 -1.50
CA PHE A 22 13.19 -2.10 -1.91
C PHE A 22 13.77 -0.98 -1.05
N THR A 23 12.94 0.05 -0.78
CA THR A 23 13.33 1.15 0.12
C THR A 23 13.63 0.65 1.52
N LYS A 24 12.90 -0.35 2.02
CA LYS A 24 13.18 -0.97 3.32
C LYS A 24 14.54 -1.66 3.33
N GLY A 25 14.86 -2.45 2.31
CA GLY A 25 16.19 -3.09 2.17
C GLY A 25 17.31 -2.07 2.06
N TRP A 26 17.16 -1.08 1.17
CA TRP A 26 18.10 0.02 1.00
C TRP A 26 18.31 0.83 2.29
N TRP A 27 17.24 1.06 3.08
CA TRP A 27 17.30 1.75 4.37
C TRP A 27 17.96 0.89 5.46
N TYR A 28 17.71 -0.43 5.44
CA TYR A 28 18.35 -1.39 6.34
C TYR A 28 19.87 -1.33 6.23
N ASP A 29 20.41 -1.32 5.02
CA ASP A 29 21.84 -1.19 4.76
C ASP A 29 22.39 0.13 5.30
N ARG A 30 21.74 1.26 5.02
CA ARG A 30 22.15 2.60 5.48
C ARG A 30 22.12 2.77 7.00
N CYS A 31 21.29 2.02 7.67
CA CYS A 31 21.24 1.97 9.14
C CYS A 31 22.14 0.87 9.73
N HIS A 32 23.08 0.32 8.94
CA HIS A 32 24.01 -0.72 9.38
C HIS A 32 23.31 -1.92 10.03
N GLY A 33 22.21 -2.39 9.44
CA GLY A 33 21.44 -3.53 9.91
C GLY A 33 20.57 -3.26 11.15
N ARG A 34 20.37 -2.00 11.52
CA ARG A 34 19.51 -1.59 12.65
C ARG A 34 18.53 -0.50 12.22
N PRO A 35 17.66 -0.76 11.27
CA PRO A 35 16.78 0.26 10.76
C PRO A 35 15.76 0.68 11.82
N ARG A 36 15.52 1.98 11.88
CA ARG A 36 14.36 2.56 12.52
C ARG A 36 13.26 2.87 11.49
N GLN A 37 12.06 3.07 11.94
CA GLN A 37 11.01 3.63 11.10
C GLN A 37 11.44 4.99 10.55
N ARG A 38 11.25 5.22 9.25
CA ARG A 38 11.48 6.52 8.63
C ARG A 38 10.48 7.54 9.17
N THR A 39 10.91 8.77 9.39
CA THR A 39 10.01 9.90 9.62
C THR A 39 9.30 10.28 8.32
N VAL A 40 8.16 10.98 8.43
CA VAL A 40 7.44 11.47 7.24
C VAL A 40 8.34 12.40 6.41
N ALA A 41 9.13 13.26 7.05
CA ALA A 41 10.08 14.13 6.35
C ALA A 41 11.10 13.33 5.51
N GLU A 42 11.63 12.24 6.06
CA GLU A 42 12.52 11.33 5.32
C GLU A 42 11.79 10.61 4.18
N MET A 43 10.53 10.20 4.37
CA MET A 43 9.74 9.59 3.30
C MET A 43 9.51 10.57 2.14
N VAL A 44 9.14 11.82 2.44
CA VAL A 44 8.98 12.89 1.45
C VAL A 44 10.29 13.15 0.71
N GLU A 45 11.41 13.27 1.42
CA GLU A 45 12.72 13.50 0.82
C GLU A 45 13.18 12.31 -0.04
N HIS A 46 13.01 11.08 0.44
CA HIS A 46 13.36 9.88 -0.33
C HIS A 46 12.45 9.72 -1.58
N ARG A 47 11.19 10.11 -1.48
CA ARG A 47 10.30 10.16 -2.66
C ARG A 47 10.81 11.18 -3.68
N ARG A 48 11.16 12.38 -3.23
CA ARG A 48 11.63 13.46 -4.11
C ARG A 48 12.96 13.11 -4.79
N THR A 49 13.90 12.50 -4.06
CA THR A 49 15.28 12.25 -4.54
C THR A 49 15.45 10.91 -5.23
N HIS A 50 14.71 9.90 -4.82
CA HIS A 50 14.88 8.52 -5.28
C HIS A 50 13.60 7.89 -5.86
N GLY A 51 12.49 8.62 -5.91
CA GLY A 51 11.21 8.04 -6.33
C GLY A 51 10.68 6.98 -5.37
N ALA A 52 11.23 6.89 -4.15
CA ALA A 52 10.90 5.87 -3.17
C ALA A 52 9.41 5.89 -2.79
N GLY A 53 8.84 4.73 -2.60
CA GLY A 53 7.57 4.53 -1.90
C GLY A 53 7.82 4.11 -0.46
N GLY A 54 7.37 2.92 -0.12
CA GLY A 54 7.57 2.28 1.15
C GLY A 54 6.64 1.09 1.35
N ASN A 55 6.80 0.40 2.46
CA ASN A 55 5.88 -0.66 2.84
C ASN A 55 4.56 -0.10 3.39
N CYS A 56 3.61 -0.98 3.71
CA CYS A 56 2.29 -0.57 4.21
C CYS A 56 2.37 0.32 5.47
N PHE A 57 3.33 0.10 6.37
CA PHE A 57 3.52 0.95 7.56
C PHE A 57 4.03 2.35 7.20
N ASP A 58 5.03 2.45 6.32
CA ASP A 58 5.51 3.75 5.84
C ASP A 58 4.36 4.56 5.22
N LEU A 59 3.61 3.93 4.31
CA LEU A 59 2.52 4.58 3.59
C LEU A 59 1.36 4.95 4.52
N ALA A 60 1.02 4.12 5.50
CA ALA A 60 -0.02 4.42 6.49
C ALA A 60 0.38 5.59 7.40
N LEU A 61 1.62 5.65 7.89
CA LEU A 61 2.11 6.76 8.70
C LEU A 61 2.12 8.07 7.91
N TRP A 62 2.59 8.04 6.68
CA TRP A 62 2.63 9.21 5.81
C TRP A 62 1.22 9.71 5.47
N LEU A 63 0.32 8.81 5.10
CA LEU A 63 -1.08 9.16 4.82
C LEU A 63 -1.81 9.73 6.04
N ARG A 64 -1.64 9.11 7.23
CA ARG A 64 -2.20 9.64 8.48
C ARG A 64 -1.71 11.06 8.74
N HIS A 65 -0.41 11.30 8.60
CA HIS A 65 0.17 12.65 8.79
C HIS A 65 -0.46 13.66 7.82
N ALA A 66 -0.55 13.32 6.53
CA ALA A 66 -1.16 14.20 5.53
C ALA A 66 -2.63 14.52 5.82
N PHE A 67 -3.40 13.54 6.32
CA PHE A 67 -4.78 13.80 6.78
C PHE A 67 -4.82 14.77 7.95
N LEU A 68 -3.98 14.59 8.96
CA LEU A 68 -3.94 15.46 10.14
C LEU A 68 -3.53 16.88 9.76
N GLU A 69 -2.55 17.07 8.90
CA GLU A 69 -2.14 18.38 8.35
C GLU A 69 -3.30 19.07 7.58
N ALA A 70 -4.13 18.29 6.91
CA ALA A 70 -5.33 18.79 6.20
C ALA A 70 -6.53 19.02 7.14
N GLY A 71 -6.38 18.82 8.45
CA GLY A 71 -7.46 18.96 9.43
C GLY A 71 -8.49 17.83 9.41
N VAL A 72 -8.16 16.69 8.78
CA VAL A 72 -8.99 15.49 8.75
C VAL A 72 -8.60 14.58 9.90
N ARG A 73 -9.56 14.15 10.70
CA ARG A 73 -9.32 13.16 11.76
C ARG A 73 -8.92 11.83 11.15
N ALA A 74 -7.79 11.26 11.58
CA ALA A 74 -7.29 10.01 11.06
C ALA A 74 -6.55 9.21 12.13
N ARG A 75 -6.66 7.88 12.07
CA ARG A 75 -5.96 6.94 12.95
C ARG A 75 -5.43 5.75 12.17
N ILE A 76 -4.38 5.12 12.69
CA ILE A 76 -3.88 3.84 12.18
C ILE A 76 -4.89 2.75 12.53
N THR A 77 -5.07 1.82 11.61
CA THR A 77 -5.76 0.55 11.75
C THR A 77 -4.96 -0.54 11.03
N GLY A 78 -5.37 -1.77 11.14
CA GLY A 78 -4.71 -2.87 10.42
C GLY A 78 -5.13 -4.22 10.94
N HIS A 79 -4.32 -5.23 10.63
CA HIS A 79 -4.42 -6.56 11.24
C HIS A 79 -3.05 -7.01 11.69
N ASP A 80 -3.00 -7.84 12.72
CA ASP A 80 -1.78 -8.48 13.23
C ASP A 80 -0.61 -7.50 13.45
N LEU A 81 -0.90 -6.25 13.88
CA LEU A 81 0.08 -5.16 13.98
C LEU A 81 1.32 -5.52 14.81
N GLY A 82 1.17 -6.41 15.80
CA GLY A 82 2.29 -6.90 16.60
C GLY A 82 2.96 -8.18 16.07
N ALA A 83 2.60 -8.65 14.88
CA ALA A 83 3.10 -9.88 14.29
C ALA A 83 3.85 -9.65 12.97
N GLU A 84 4.58 -10.68 12.54
CA GLU A 84 5.36 -10.65 11.30
C GLU A 84 4.55 -10.39 10.04
N ALA A 85 3.30 -10.82 10.00
CA ALA A 85 2.38 -10.63 8.87
C ALA A 85 1.52 -9.36 9.00
N GLY A 86 1.87 -8.49 9.96
CA GLY A 86 1.12 -7.28 10.23
C GLY A 86 0.98 -6.38 9.01
N HIS A 87 -0.20 -5.81 8.86
CA HIS A 87 -0.53 -4.84 7.82
C HIS A 87 -1.13 -3.58 8.42
N ALA A 88 -0.76 -2.42 7.92
CA ALA A 88 -1.22 -1.13 8.41
C ALA A 88 -1.96 -0.35 7.32
N ALA A 89 -3.07 0.26 7.72
CA ALA A 89 -3.88 1.16 6.92
C ALA A 89 -4.33 2.35 7.78
N VAL A 90 -5.14 3.25 7.22
CA VAL A 90 -5.67 4.42 7.91
C VAL A 90 -7.18 4.40 7.88
N VAL A 91 -7.82 4.75 8.99
CA VAL A 91 -9.22 5.17 9.01
C VAL A 91 -9.26 6.69 9.11
N ALA A 92 -9.84 7.34 8.11
CA ALA A 92 -10.10 8.78 8.10
C ALA A 92 -11.59 9.05 8.35
N ALA A 93 -11.92 10.12 9.04
CA ALA A 93 -13.31 10.49 9.33
C ALA A 93 -13.64 11.87 8.73
N ASP A 94 -14.77 11.96 8.03
CA ASP A 94 -15.30 13.22 7.54
C ASP A 94 -15.90 14.10 8.67
N ARG A 95 -16.35 15.29 8.32
CA ARG A 95 -16.95 16.24 9.28
C ARG A 95 -18.27 15.74 9.86
N ALA A 96 -18.98 14.86 9.16
CA ALA A 96 -20.22 14.25 9.62
C ALA A 96 -19.96 13.03 10.53
N GLY A 97 -18.69 12.59 10.65
CA GLY A 97 -18.29 11.45 11.46
C GLY A 97 -18.33 10.12 10.69
N ASN A 98 -18.58 10.12 9.38
CA ASN A 98 -18.48 8.90 8.60
C ASN A 98 -17.00 8.49 8.48
N GLU A 99 -16.71 7.22 8.66
CA GLU A 99 -15.38 6.64 8.60
C GLU A 99 -15.09 6.00 7.24
N TYR A 100 -13.86 6.16 6.78
CA TYR A 100 -13.38 5.63 5.50
C TYR A 100 -12.09 4.84 5.71
N LEU A 101 -12.05 3.61 5.20
CA LEU A 101 -10.81 2.85 5.09
C LEU A 101 -9.97 3.43 3.95
N CYS A 102 -8.74 3.77 4.25
CA CYS A 102 -7.76 4.34 3.35
C CYS A 102 -6.51 3.44 3.40
N ASP A 103 -6.36 2.55 2.43
CA ASP A 103 -5.28 1.57 2.40
C ASP A 103 -4.41 1.75 1.15
N LEU A 104 -3.26 2.41 1.33
CA LEU A 104 -2.25 2.56 0.28
C LEU A 104 -1.39 1.31 0.14
N GLY A 105 -1.30 0.50 1.20
CA GLY A 105 -0.57 -0.77 1.18
C GLY A 105 -1.21 -1.79 0.24
N ASP A 106 -2.53 -1.79 0.11
CA ASP A 106 -3.29 -2.63 -0.82
C ASP A 106 -3.55 -1.96 -2.18
N GLN A 107 -2.96 -0.79 -2.41
CA GLN A 107 -3.09 -0.04 -3.67
C GLN A 107 -4.56 0.17 -4.10
N TRP A 108 -5.41 0.65 -3.19
CA TRP A 108 -6.80 0.99 -3.52
C TRP A 108 -6.88 2.20 -4.45
N LEU A 109 -7.87 2.22 -5.34
CA LEU A 109 -8.16 3.36 -6.22
C LEU A 109 -8.72 4.57 -5.45
N GLN A 110 -9.45 4.33 -4.38
CA GLN A 110 -10.10 5.35 -3.57
C GLN A 110 -10.45 4.84 -2.17
N PRO A 111 -10.62 5.74 -1.19
CA PRO A 111 -11.10 5.38 0.14
C PRO A 111 -12.48 4.74 0.13
N VAL A 112 -12.73 3.82 1.05
CA VAL A 112 -13.94 3.03 1.13
C VAL A 112 -14.73 3.40 2.38
N LEU A 113 -16.00 3.79 2.21
CA LEU A 113 -16.90 4.11 3.33
C LEU A 113 -17.14 2.87 4.20
N ILE A 114 -16.81 2.96 5.47
CA ILE A 114 -17.07 1.94 6.48
C ILE A 114 -18.48 2.16 7.03
N SER A 115 -19.48 1.51 6.44
CA SER A 115 -20.85 1.64 6.89
C SER A 115 -21.60 0.32 6.74
N PRO A 116 -22.39 -0.07 7.76
CA PRO A 116 -23.29 -1.24 7.64
C PRO A 116 -24.34 -1.11 6.52
N ALA A 117 -24.63 0.12 6.08
CA ALA A 117 -25.56 0.38 4.99
C ALA A 117 -24.96 0.09 3.59
N VAL A 118 -23.66 -0.19 3.52
CA VAL A 118 -23.01 -0.56 2.26
C VAL A 118 -23.06 -2.08 2.11
N ASP A 119 -24.15 -2.57 1.56
CA ASP A 119 -24.31 -3.99 1.25
C ASP A 119 -23.99 -4.29 -0.22
N GLY A 120 -23.60 -5.55 -0.49
CA GLY A 120 -23.32 -6.03 -1.84
C GLY A 120 -21.88 -5.84 -2.33
N TRP A 121 -21.71 -6.14 -3.62
CA TRP A 121 -20.42 -6.07 -4.32
C TRP A 121 -20.33 -4.78 -5.12
N HIS A 122 -19.23 -4.05 -4.95
CA HIS A 122 -19.01 -2.73 -5.53
C HIS A 122 -17.78 -2.71 -6.42
N ARG A 123 -17.87 -2.04 -7.57
CA ARG A 123 -16.75 -1.79 -8.49
C ARG A 123 -16.13 -0.41 -8.26
N GLY A 124 -14.94 -0.19 -8.82
CA GLY A 124 -14.25 1.11 -8.78
C GLY A 124 -13.39 1.36 -7.55
N PHE A 125 -13.17 0.36 -6.71
CA PHE A 125 -12.30 0.43 -5.55
C PHE A 125 -10.96 -0.27 -5.75
N PHE A 126 -10.95 -1.28 -6.60
CA PHE A 126 -9.76 -2.01 -6.99
C PHE A 126 -9.84 -2.41 -8.47
N PRO A 127 -8.76 -2.30 -9.27
CA PRO A 127 -8.79 -2.69 -10.67
C PRO A 127 -9.18 -4.16 -10.85
N GLY A 128 -10.10 -4.42 -11.79
CA GLY A 128 -10.49 -5.78 -12.16
C GLY A 128 -11.16 -6.60 -11.05
N ARG A 129 -11.58 -5.97 -9.93
CA ARG A 129 -12.22 -6.68 -8.81
C ARG A 129 -13.45 -5.94 -8.33
N GLU A 130 -14.39 -6.70 -7.79
CA GLU A 130 -15.47 -6.17 -6.98
C GLU A 130 -15.10 -6.33 -5.50
N VAL A 131 -15.53 -5.39 -4.69
CA VAL A 131 -15.24 -5.33 -3.27
C VAL A 131 -16.54 -5.38 -2.49
N GLN A 132 -16.58 -6.19 -1.45
CA GLN A 132 -17.64 -6.21 -0.45
C GLN A 132 -17.05 -5.90 0.91
N ILE A 133 -17.76 -5.06 1.66
CA ILE A 133 -17.35 -4.65 3.00
C ILE A 133 -18.44 -5.06 3.97
N SER A 134 -18.03 -5.63 5.09
CA SER A 134 -18.91 -5.89 6.22
C SER A 134 -18.23 -5.50 7.52
N ARG A 135 -19.00 -4.97 8.45
CA ARG A 135 -18.52 -4.56 9.77
C ARG A 135 -19.34 -5.27 10.84
N THR A 136 -18.65 -5.87 11.80
CA THR A 136 -19.24 -6.40 13.04
C THR A 136 -18.40 -5.85 14.19
N ASP A 137 -18.97 -4.99 15.00
CA ASP A 137 -18.29 -4.26 16.08
C ASP A 137 -17.02 -3.53 15.57
N ASN A 138 -15.85 -3.95 16.08
CA ASN A 138 -14.55 -3.45 15.65
C ASN A 138 -13.90 -4.24 14.52
N LEU A 139 -14.53 -5.30 14.02
CA LEU A 139 -13.99 -6.08 12.92
C LEU A 139 -14.57 -5.59 11.60
N LEU A 140 -13.72 -5.07 10.73
CA LEU A 140 -14.03 -4.77 9.34
C LEU A 140 -13.49 -5.90 8.48
N GLN A 141 -14.38 -6.53 7.72
CA GLN A 141 -14.00 -7.52 6.71
C GLN A 141 -14.12 -6.91 5.32
N VAL A 142 -13.07 -7.05 4.54
CA VAL A 142 -13.02 -6.66 3.13
C VAL A 142 -12.84 -7.92 2.30
N ARG A 143 -13.75 -8.15 1.36
CA ARG A 143 -13.70 -9.29 0.45
C ARG A 143 -13.53 -8.80 -0.97
N TYR A 144 -12.66 -9.46 -1.72
CA TYR A 144 -12.35 -9.16 -3.11
C TYR A 144 -12.85 -10.29 -3.99
N ARG A 145 -13.68 -10.00 -4.98
CA ARG A 145 -14.16 -10.98 -5.96
C ARG A 145 -13.56 -10.69 -7.33
N ARG A 146 -12.83 -11.64 -7.88
CA ARG A 146 -12.28 -11.59 -9.24
C ARG A 146 -13.37 -11.96 -10.26
N SER A 147 -13.16 -11.62 -11.54
CA SER A 147 -14.06 -11.97 -12.65
C SER A 147 -14.34 -13.49 -12.77
N ASN A 148 -13.36 -14.34 -12.41
CA ASN A 148 -13.51 -15.80 -12.37
C ASN A 148 -14.27 -16.33 -11.15
N GLY A 149 -14.86 -15.46 -10.34
CA GLY A 149 -15.64 -15.80 -9.15
C GLY A 149 -14.81 -16.13 -7.89
N LYS A 150 -13.48 -16.21 -7.98
CA LYS A 150 -12.63 -16.43 -6.79
C LYS A 150 -12.75 -15.24 -5.83
N VAL A 151 -12.92 -15.56 -4.54
CA VAL A 151 -13.01 -14.59 -3.47
C VAL A 151 -11.79 -14.74 -2.57
N ALA A 152 -11.14 -13.62 -2.28
CA ALA A 152 -10.15 -13.46 -1.23
C ALA A 152 -10.64 -12.39 -0.26
N GLY A 153 -10.02 -12.24 0.90
CA GLY A 153 -10.39 -11.19 1.83
C GLY A 153 -9.34 -10.99 2.90
N GLN A 154 -9.47 -9.88 3.58
CA GLN A 154 -8.68 -9.52 4.75
C GLN A 154 -9.58 -8.83 5.77
N SER A 155 -9.12 -8.78 7.00
CA SER A 155 -9.82 -8.13 8.10
C SER A 155 -8.99 -7.00 8.65
N TYR A 156 -9.65 -5.97 9.19
CA TYR A 156 -9.00 -4.87 9.90
C TYR A 156 -9.62 -4.76 11.27
N ASP A 157 -8.78 -4.56 12.29
CA ASP A 157 -9.25 -4.24 13.63
C ASP A 157 -9.43 -2.72 13.73
N LEU A 158 -10.67 -2.27 13.86
CA LEU A 158 -11.04 -0.86 14.00
C LEU A 158 -10.91 -0.33 15.41
N ALA A 159 -10.56 -1.16 16.40
CA ALA A 159 -10.29 -0.72 17.75
C ALA A 159 -9.15 0.33 17.75
N PRO A 160 -9.20 1.33 18.63
CA PRO A 160 -8.11 2.29 18.77
C PRO A 160 -6.80 1.60 19.10
N VAL A 161 -5.75 1.93 18.36
CA VAL A 161 -4.39 1.39 18.55
C VAL A 161 -3.56 2.45 19.26
N SER A 162 -2.79 2.06 20.28
CA SER A 162 -1.89 2.99 20.96
C SER A 162 -0.70 3.37 20.08
N GLU A 163 -0.14 4.57 20.27
CA GLU A 163 1.05 5.01 19.54
C GLU A 163 2.25 4.08 19.81
N GLU A 164 2.37 3.54 21.03
CA GLU A 164 3.43 2.59 21.40
C GLU A 164 3.33 1.30 20.58
N LEU A 165 2.12 0.75 20.41
CA LEU A 165 1.92 -0.45 19.59
C LEU A 165 2.21 -0.17 18.12
N VAL A 166 1.80 1.00 17.60
CA VAL A 166 2.13 1.41 16.22
C VAL A 166 3.64 1.50 16.05
N GLN A 167 4.37 2.13 16.97
CA GLN A 167 5.83 2.24 16.91
C GLN A 167 6.52 0.87 16.97
N GLN A 168 6.06 -0.02 17.85
CA GLN A 168 6.58 -1.39 17.93
C GLN A 168 6.35 -2.17 16.63
N ALA A 169 5.15 -2.08 16.06
CA ALA A 169 4.79 -2.72 14.80
C ALA A 169 5.63 -2.19 13.62
N CYS A 170 5.85 -0.88 13.57
CA CYS A 170 6.73 -0.24 12.58
C CYS A 170 8.17 -0.76 12.73
N GLY A 171 8.71 -0.79 13.94
CA GLY A 171 10.04 -1.31 14.23
C GLY A 171 10.20 -2.77 13.82
N LEU A 172 9.22 -3.61 14.15
CA LEU A 172 9.18 -5.01 13.74
C LEU A 172 9.17 -5.13 12.21
N SER A 173 8.29 -4.39 11.54
CA SER A 173 8.18 -4.39 10.08
C SER A 173 9.48 -3.96 9.40
N GLN A 174 10.18 -2.91 9.88
CA GLN A 174 11.42 -2.43 9.28
C GLN A 174 12.57 -3.45 9.42
N ASN A 175 12.58 -4.23 10.50
CA ASN A 175 13.60 -5.25 10.74
C ASN A 175 13.31 -6.59 10.07
N MET A 176 12.12 -6.77 9.50
CA MET A 176 11.71 -8.01 8.87
C MET A 176 11.96 -7.98 7.36
N LEU A 177 13.08 -8.55 6.96
CA LEU A 177 13.45 -8.67 5.55
C LEU A 177 12.98 -10.03 5.01
N ARG A 178 11.87 -10.03 4.24
CA ARG A 178 11.32 -11.27 3.67
C ARG A 178 11.76 -11.48 2.23
N ARG A 179 11.41 -10.56 1.36
CA ARG A 179 11.69 -10.62 -0.08
C ARG A 179 11.49 -9.25 -0.73
N PRO A 180 12.13 -9.01 -1.87
CA PRO A 180 11.81 -7.83 -2.66
C PRO A 180 10.42 -7.97 -3.25
N PHE A 181 9.63 -6.90 -3.12
CA PHE A 181 8.26 -6.79 -3.59
C PHE A 181 7.96 -5.37 -4.03
N CYS A 182 7.14 -5.22 -5.04
CA CYS A 182 6.64 -3.91 -5.47
C CYS A 182 5.30 -4.05 -6.18
N GLU A 183 4.36 -3.18 -5.85
CA GLU A 183 3.11 -3.03 -6.57
C GLU A 183 2.74 -1.56 -6.73
N MET A 184 2.01 -1.25 -7.78
CA MET A 184 1.63 0.11 -8.10
C MET A 184 0.41 0.16 -9.02
N LEU A 185 -0.49 1.11 -8.75
CA LEU A 185 -1.53 1.51 -9.68
C LEU A 185 -0.96 2.46 -10.73
N MET A 186 -1.08 2.10 -12.00
CA MET A 186 -0.53 2.91 -13.09
C MET A 186 -1.28 2.68 -14.41
N PRO A 187 -1.18 3.59 -15.40
CA PRO A 187 -1.75 3.37 -16.71
C PRO A 187 -1.13 2.13 -17.38
N HIS A 188 -1.98 1.21 -17.83
CA HIS A 188 -1.54 0.07 -18.62
C HIS A 188 -1.05 0.55 -20.01
N PRO A 189 0.10 0.08 -20.51
CA PRO A 189 0.71 0.58 -21.76
C PRO A 189 -0.22 0.55 -22.96
N ASP A 190 -0.99 -0.53 -23.12
CA ASP A 190 -1.82 -0.75 -24.31
C ASP A 190 -3.21 -0.12 -24.21
N THR A 191 -3.74 0.04 -23.01
CA THR A 191 -5.14 0.48 -22.82
C THR A 191 -5.28 1.87 -22.21
N GLY A 192 -4.24 2.39 -21.58
CA GLY A 192 -4.25 3.63 -20.80
C GLY A 192 -5.12 3.59 -19.53
N LYS A 193 -5.80 2.47 -19.24
CA LYS A 193 -6.59 2.31 -18.01
C LYS A 193 -5.66 2.17 -16.81
N ILE A 194 -6.09 2.68 -15.66
CA ILE A 194 -5.37 2.42 -14.41
C ILE A 194 -5.59 0.96 -14.04
N GLU A 195 -4.49 0.23 -14.02
CA GLU A 195 -4.43 -1.19 -13.67
C GLU A 195 -3.36 -1.40 -12.59
N HIS A 196 -3.37 -2.56 -11.97
CA HIS A 196 -2.45 -2.91 -10.91
C HIS A 196 -1.28 -3.72 -11.48
N TRP A 197 -0.08 -3.13 -11.45
CA TRP A 197 1.17 -3.82 -11.79
C TRP A 197 1.84 -4.33 -10.52
N GLU A 198 2.45 -5.52 -10.60
CA GLU A 198 3.09 -6.17 -9.46
C GLU A 198 4.40 -6.84 -9.87
N TYR A 199 5.41 -6.72 -9.00
CA TYR A 199 6.62 -7.52 -9.01
C TYR A 199 6.69 -8.35 -7.73
N ASP A 200 6.65 -9.66 -7.86
CA ASP A 200 6.77 -10.62 -6.75
C ASP A 200 7.51 -11.88 -7.19
N LYS A 201 8.41 -12.39 -6.33
CA LYS A 201 9.13 -13.68 -6.51
C LYS A 201 9.83 -13.80 -7.86
N GLY A 202 10.49 -12.75 -8.33
CA GLY A 202 11.22 -12.77 -9.60
C GLY A 202 10.31 -12.77 -10.83
N ARG A 203 9.08 -12.33 -10.72
CA ARG A 203 8.13 -12.16 -11.83
C ARG A 203 7.45 -10.82 -11.76
N SER A 204 7.08 -10.28 -12.92
CA SER A 204 6.19 -9.12 -12.98
C SER A 204 4.95 -9.43 -13.81
N PHE A 205 3.83 -8.81 -13.44
CA PHE A 205 2.55 -9.04 -14.08
C PHE A 205 1.57 -7.90 -13.83
N TRP A 206 0.59 -7.83 -14.70
CA TRP A 206 -0.58 -6.95 -14.54
C TRP A 206 -1.76 -7.75 -14.01
N ASN A 207 -2.40 -7.25 -12.99
CA ASN A 207 -3.66 -7.79 -12.49
C ASN A 207 -4.83 -7.14 -13.24
N LEU A 208 -5.19 -7.69 -14.38
CA LEU A 208 -6.30 -7.22 -15.20
C LEU A 208 -7.64 -7.85 -14.78
N GLU A 209 -8.75 -7.32 -15.29
CA GLU A 209 -10.08 -7.90 -15.08
C GLU A 209 -10.15 -9.36 -15.59
N SER A 210 -9.47 -9.67 -16.70
CA SER A 210 -9.37 -11.03 -17.25
C SER A 210 -8.50 -11.99 -16.42
N GLY A 211 -7.77 -11.47 -15.45
CA GLY A 211 -6.80 -12.22 -14.64
C GLY A 211 -5.37 -11.68 -14.79
N PRO A 212 -4.39 -12.32 -14.14
CA PRO A 212 -3.01 -11.88 -14.21
C PRO A 212 -2.41 -12.13 -15.61
N VAL A 213 -1.77 -11.13 -16.17
CA VAL A 213 -1.00 -11.19 -17.42
C VAL A 213 0.47 -10.98 -17.09
N PHE A 214 1.26 -12.04 -17.20
CA PHE A 214 2.69 -12.03 -16.91
C PHE A 214 3.47 -11.35 -18.03
N GLU A 215 4.44 -10.53 -17.64
CA GLU A 215 5.43 -9.99 -18.54
C GLU A 215 6.53 -11.04 -18.79
N ALA A 216 7.30 -10.88 -19.88
CA ALA A 216 8.44 -11.74 -20.15
C ALA A 216 9.45 -11.69 -18.99
N ASP A 217 10.01 -12.84 -18.61
CA ASP A 217 10.99 -12.91 -17.53
C ASP A 217 12.28 -12.12 -17.88
N CYS A 218 12.82 -11.41 -16.91
CA CYS A 218 14.15 -10.84 -16.97
C CYS A 218 15.18 -11.93 -16.63
N GLN A 219 16.31 -11.93 -17.33
CA GLN A 219 17.36 -12.94 -17.15
C GLN A 219 18.40 -12.52 -16.12
N THR A 220 18.53 -11.21 -15.88
CA THR A 220 19.53 -10.64 -14.99
C THR A 220 18.89 -9.71 -13.96
N GLN A 221 19.60 -9.47 -12.87
CA GLN A 221 19.17 -8.47 -11.87
C GLN A 221 19.13 -7.06 -12.46
N ASP A 222 20.05 -6.70 -13.33
CA ASP A 222 20.06 -5.38 -13.97
C ASP A 222 18.84 -5.15 -14.86
N GLU A 223 18.37 -6.19 -15.56
CA GLU A 223 17.10 -6.11 -16.31
C GLU A 223 15.90 -5.89 -15.38
N TRP A 224 15.86 -6.55 -14.21
CA TRP A 224 14.84 -6.32 -13.19
C TRP A 224 14.91 -4.90 -12.64
N VAL A 225 16.11 -4.41 -12.32
CA VAL A 225 16.32 -3.02 -11.86
C VAL A 225 15.78 -2.03 -12.89
N ALA A 226 16.12 -2.22 -14.16
CA ALA A 226 15.66 -1.35 -15.24
C ALA A 226 14.14 -1.39 -15.41
N ARG A 227 13.51 -2.57 -15.38
CA ARG A 227 12.06 -2.72 -15.48
C ARG A 227 11.32 -2.06 -14.32
N ILE A 228 11.72 -2.34 -13.09
CA ILE A 228 11.08 -1.76 -11.90
C ILE A 228 11.25 -0.24 -11.91
N ALA A 229 12.45 0.27 -12.22
CA ALA A 229 12.68 1.71 -12.35
C ALA A 229 11.78 2.36 -13.41
N ALA A 230 11.65 1.73 -14.58
CA ALA A 230 10.79 2.23 -15.67
C ALA A 230 9.31 2.25 -15.28
N ARG A 231 8.84 1.32 -14.47
CA ARG A 231 7.44 1.23 -14.01
C ARG A 231 7.14 2.22 -12.87
N THR A 232 8.05 2.35 -11.91
CA THR A 232 7.77 3.02 -10.63
C THR A 232 8.37 4.43 -10.53
N GLY A 233 9.33 4.76 -11.40
CA GLY A 233 10.14 5.97 -11.28
C GLY A 233 11.16 5.93 -10.14
N MET A 234 11.36 4.78 -9.50
CA MET A 234 12.37 4.63 -8.46
C MET A 234 13.78 4.65 -9.05
N ALA A 235 14.73 5.24 -8.31
CA ALA A 235 16.13 5.28 -8.71
C ALA A 235 16.73 3.86 -8.79
N PRO A 236 17.45 3.52 -9.88
CA PRO A 236 18.07 2.20 -10.05
C PRO A 236 18.96 1.78 -8.87
N ASP A 237 19.72 2.71 -8.27
CA ASP A 237 20.59 2.41 -7.15
C ASP A 237 19.84 2.06 -5.87
N LEU A 238 18.66 2.65 -5.65
CA LEU A 238 17.81 2.27 -4.54
C LEU A 238 17.29 0.83 -4.72
N ILE A 239 16.82 0.49 -5.94
CA ILE A 239 16.32 -0.85 -6.26
C ILE A 239 17.44 -1.87 -6.12
N ARG A 240 18.64 -1.58 -6.66
CA ARG A 240 19.82 -2.45 -6.56
C ARG A 240 20.21 -2.70 -5.12
N GLY A 241 20.33 -1.63 -4.30
CA GLY A 241 20.63 -1.76 -2.88
C GLY A 241 19.57 -2.56 -2.11
N GLY A 242 18.29 -2.43 -2.49
CA GLY A 242 17.24 -3.29 -1.98
C GLY A 242 17.49 -4.76 -2.30
N PHE A 243 17.75 -5.11 -3.55
CA PHE A 243 18.04 -6.49 -3.95
C PHE A 243 19.22 -7.11 -3.20
N GLU A 244 20.28 -6.33 -2.94
CA GLU A 244 21.49 -6.82 -2.25
C GLU A 244 21.20 -7.30 -0.83
N VAL A 245 20.26 -6.65 -0.15
CA VAL A 245 19.88 -6.99 1.23
C VAL A 245 18.98 -8.22 1.31
N TYR A 246 18.24 -8.51 0.24
CA TYR A 246 17.31 -9.67 0.18
C TYR A 246 17.96 -10.95 -0.38
N ARG A 247 19.27 -10.99 -0.56
CA ARG A 247 20.02 -12.17 -1.03
C ARG A 247 20.18 -13.24 0.03
#